data_eba31ed07f27924b4b359cb26a3c43df
#
_entry.id   eba31ed07f27924b4b359cb26a3c43df
#
_cell.length_a   1.000
_cell.length_b   1.000
_cell.length_c   1.000
_cell.angle_alpha   90.00
_cell.angle_beta   90.00
_cell.angle_gamma   90.00
#
_symmetry.space_group_name_H-M   'P 1'
#
loop_
_entity.id
_entity.type
_entity.pdbx_description
1 polymer ?
#
loop_
_entity_poly.entity_id
_entity_poly.type
_entity_poly.pdbx_seq_one_letter_code
_entity_poly.pdbx_strand_id
1 'polypeptide(L)'
;LPALEVPRPDWPAEAVVVGPLHFEPTDRVLAIPAGTGPVVVVAPSTALTGTAGLTEVALQSLTPGETVPSGSRLVVSRLSGADLTVPPWAVAGLGSQAELLTRADLVICGGGHGMVAKTLLAGVPMVVVPGGGDQWEIANRVVRQGSAVLIRPLTADALVAAVNEVLSSPRFREAARRG
;
A
#
# COMPACT_ATOMS: atom_id res chain seq x y z
N LEU A 1 1.36 7.87 15.14
CA LEU A 1 2.11 7.85 13.87
C LEU A 1 2.52 9.27 13.49
N PRO A 2 3.76 9.68 13.74
CA PRO A 2 4.21 11.07 13.50
C PRO A 2 4.00 11.55 12.06
N ALA A 3 4.05 10.66 11.09
CA ALA A 3 3.81 11.01 9.69
C ALA A 3 2.37 11.42 9.39
N LEU A 4 1.40 10.91 10.15
CA LEU A 4 -0.03 11.12 9.88
C LEU A 4 -0.68 12.15 10.80
N GLU A 5 -0.11 12.34 11.98
CA GLU A 5 -0.71 13.15 13.03
C GLU A 5 0.06 14.43 13.23
N VAL A 6 -0.57 15.54 12.89
CA VAL A 6 0.00 16.87 13.08
C VAL A 6 -0.76 17.55 14.19
N PRO A 7 -0.16 17.69 15.39
CA PRO A 7 -0.75 18.46 16.48
C PRO A 7 -1.07 19.88 16.03
N ARG A 8 -2.22 20.39 16.38
CA ARG A 8 -2.64 21.76 16.07
C ARG A 8 -2.60 22.60 17.35
N PRO A 9 -2.06 23.82 17.29
CA PRO A 9 -1.93 24.67 18.47
C PRO A 9 -3.27 25.16 19.00
N ASP A 10 -4.34 25.06 18.19
CA ASP A 10 -5.71 25.46 18.54
C ASP A 10 -6.57 24.29 19.06
N TRP A 11 -5.98 23.12 19.30
CA TRP A 11 -6.73 22.03 19.93
C TRP A 11 -6.99 22.32 21.41
N PRO A 12 -8.16 21.92 21.95
CA PRO A 12 -8.41 21.96 23.38
C PRO A 12 -7.34 21.21 24.16
N ALA A 13 -7.02 21.68 25.36
CA ALA A 13 -6.00 21.05 26.21
C ALA A 13 -6.33 19.57 26.55
N GLU A 14 -7.62 19.23 26.52
CA GLU A 14 -8.14 17.89 26.78
C GLU A 14 -8.09 16.97 25.55
N ALA A 15 -7.74 17.49 24.37
CA ALA A 15 -7.65 16.69 23.15
C ALA A 15 -6.45 15.73 23.22
N VAL A 16 -6.74 14.45 23.06
CA VAL A 16 -5.72 13.38 23.08
C VAL A 16 -5.70 12.69 21.72
N VAL A 17 -4.52 12.61 21.11
CA VAL A 17 -4.31 11.85 19.90
C VAL A 17 -4.14 10.38 20.28
N VAL A 18 -5.11 9.55 19.91
CA VAL A 18 -5.11 8.11 20.23
C VAL A 18 -4.53 7.23 19.12
N GLY A 19 -4.14 7.86 18.01
CA GLY A 19 -3.68 7.14 16.82
C GLY A 19 -4.82 6.59 15.96
N PRO A 20 -4.50 5.87 14.89
CA PRO A 20 -5.49 5.34 13.97
C PRO A 20 -6.28 4.18 14.60
N LEU A 21 -7.59 4.24 14.45
CA LEU A 21 -8.46 3.12 14.81
C LEU A 21 -8.49 2.12 13.65
N HIS A 22 -8.15 0.87 13.93
CA HIS A 22 -8.12 -0.18 12.93
C HIS A 22 -9.37 -1.05 12.99
N PHE A 23 -9.89 -1.34 11.81
CA PHE A 23 -10.95 -2.32 11.64
C PHE A 23 -10.52 -3.35 10.61
N GLU A 24 -10.64 -4.63 10.96
CA GLU A 24 -10.46 -5.74 10.05
C GLU A 24 -11.84 -6.36 9.76
N PRO A 25 -12.30 -6.34 8.50
CA PRO A 25 -13.62 -6.84 8.14
C PRO A 25 -13.71 -8.37 8.19
N THR A 26 -12.59 -9.06 8.34
CA THR A 26 -12.47 -10.52 8.36
C THR A 26 -11.15 -10.96 8.95
N ASP A 27 -11.14 -12.15 9.56
CA ASP A 27 -9.95 -12.90 10.03
C ASP A 27 -9.42 -13.86 8.96
N ARG A 28 -10.08 -13.95 7.82
CA ARG A 28 -9.62 -14.81 6.73
C ARG A 28 -8.24 -14.37 6.25
N VAL A 29 -7.32 -15.31 6.15
CA VAL A 29 -5.99 -15.08 5.58
C VAL A 29 -6.01 -15.47 4.11
N LEU A 30 -5.63 -14.54 3.23
CA LEU A 30 -5.43 -14.88 1.82
C LEU A 30 -4.16 -15.72 1.66
N ALA A 31 -4.29 -16.84 0.96
CA ALA A 31 -3.13 -17.67 0.63
C ALA A 31 -2.25 -16.96 -0.39
N ILE A 32 -1.08 -16.51 0.05
CA ILE A 32 -0.09 -15.89 -0.84
C ILE A 32 0.45 -16.97 -1.79
N PRO A 33 0.58 -16.71 -3.10
CA PRO A 33 1.16 -17.66 -4.04
C PRO A 33 2.52 -18.17 -3.59
N ALA A 34 2.87 -19.41 -3.94
CA ALA A 34 4.18 -19.97 -3.64
C ALA A 34 5.29 -19.17 -4.34
N GLY A 35 6.44 -19.05 -3.69
CA GLY A 35 7.59 -18.31 -4.22
C GLY A 35 8.48 -17.76 -3.12
N THR A 36 9.67 -17.31 -3.51
CA THR A 36 10.71 -16.79 -2.61
C THR A 36 11.00 -15.29 -2.77
N GLY A 37 10.47 -14.68 -3.83
CA GLY A 37 10.64 -13.25 -4.09
C GLY A 37 9.76 -12.35 -3.22
N PRO A 38 9.78 -11.04 -3.46
CA PRO A 38 9.03 -10.06 -2.70
C PRO A 38 7.50 -10.29 -2.75
N VAL A 39 6.83 -9.97 -1.66
CA VAL A 39 5.37 -9.91 -1.58
C VAL A 39 4.92 -8.46 -1.73
N VAL A 40 4.21 -8.19 -2.81
CA VAL A 40 3.66 -6.87 -3.12
C VAL A 40 2.15 -6.88 -2.89
N VAL A 41 1.70 -6.12 -1.91
CA VAL A 41 0.26 -5.97 -1.62
C VAL A 41 -0.30 -4.78 -2.40
N VAL A 42 -1.32 -5.02 -3.20
CA VAL A 42 -2.06 -3.99 -3.93
C VAL A 42 -3.39 -3.75 -3.22
N ALA A 43 -3.59 -2.56 -2.68
CA ALA A 43 -4.79 -2.17 -1.95
C ALA A 43 -5.43 -0.95 -2.64
N PRO A 44 -6.32 -1.17 -3.62
CA PRO A 44 -7.01 -0.08 -4.31
C PRO A 44 -7.88 0.70 -3.33
N SER A 45 -8.07 1.99 -3.59
CA SER A 45 -8.95 2.83 -2.79
C SER A 45 -10.40 2.33 -2.87
N THR A 46 -11.09 2.36 -1.73
CA THR A 46 -12.54 2.14 -1.67
C THR A 46 -13.34 3.43 -1.86
N ALA A 47 -12.68 4.59 -1.88
CA ALA A 47 -13.31 5.88 -2.12
C ALA A 47 -13.62 6.07 -3.61
N LEU A 48 -14.77 6.68 -3.92
CA LEU A 48 -15.16 7.01 -5.30
C LEU A 48 -14.14 7.93 -5.99
N THR A 49 -13.42 8.74 -5.23
CA THR A 49 -12.37 9.65 -5.70
C THR A 49 -11.00 8.96 -5.83
N GLY A 50 -10.91 7.67 -5.54
CA GLY A 50 -9.67 6.90 -5.67
C GLY A 50 -9.20 6.80 -7.12
N THR A 51 -7.93 6.47 -7.30
CA THR A 51 -7.36 6.23 -8.63
C THR A 51 -7.98 4.98 -9.23
N ALA A 52 -8.67 5.14 -10.36
CA ALA A 52 -9.21 4.03 -11.13
C ALA A 52 -8.09 3.21 -11.79
N GLY A 53 -8.33 1.92 -12.00
CA GLY A 53 -7.44 1.06 -12.78
C GLY A 53 -6.17 0.60 -12.06
N LEU A 54 -5.99 0.90 -10.76
CA LEU A 54 -4.77 0.52 -10.03
C LEU A 54 -4.53 -1.00 -10.04
N THR A 55 -5.57 -1.78 -9.83
CA THR A 55 -5.49 -3.24 -9.84
C THR A 55 -5.08 -3.77 -11.22
N GLU A 56 -5.75 -3.29 -12.25
CA GLU A 56 -5.55 -3.70 -13.64
C GLU A 56 -4.12 -3.37 -14.10
N VAL A 57 -3.68 -2.14 -13.86
CA VAL A 57 -2.31 -1.72 -14.21
C VAL A 57 -1.29 -2.55 -13.45
N ALA A 58 -1.48 -2.80 -12.15
CA ALA A 58 -0.54 -3.61 -11.37
C ALA A 58 -0.45 -5.05 -11.89
N LEU A 59 -1.58 -5.71 -12.17
CA LEU A 59 -1.60 -7.08 -12.69
C LEU A 59 -1.03 -7.21 -14.09
N GLN A 60 -1.16 -6.16 -14.93
CA GLN A 60 -0.65 -6.16 -16.30
C GLN A 60 0.82 -5.80 -16.42
N SER A 61 1.33 -4.95 -15.52
CA SER A 61 2.68 -4.40 -15.63
C SER A 61 3.72 -5.01 -14.71
N LEU A 62 3.32 -5.59 -13.58
CA LEU A 62 4.26 -6.15 -12.60
C LEU A 62 4.48 -7.65 -12.82
N THR A 63 5.24 -8.00 -13.86
CA THR A 63 5.54 -9.41 -14.23
C THR A 63 6.82 -9.87 -13.56
N PRO A 64 6.77 -10.92 -12.70
CA PRO A 64 7.96 -11.45 -12.03
C PRO A 64 9.02 -11.95 -13.00
N GLY A 65 10.26 -11.51 -12.81
CA GLY A 65 11.40 -11.88 -13.66
C GLY A 65 11.52 -11.08 -14.96
N GLU A 66 10.55 -10.24 -15.28
CA GLU A 66 10.58 -9.34 -16.45
C GLU A 66 10.66 -7.87 -16.01
N THR A 67 9.63 -7.39 -15.30
CA THR A 67 9.52 -5.99 -14.90
C THR A 67 9.79 -5.77 -13.41
N VAL A 68 9.61 -6.80 -12.60
CA VAL A 68 9.89 -6.79 -11.15
C VAL A 68 10.75 -8.00 -10.78
N PRO A 69 11.39 -8.03 -9.59
CA PRO A 69 12.27 -9.12 -9.19
C PRO A 69 11.65 -10.49 -9.37
N SER A 70 12.46 -11.46 -9.79
CA SER A 70 12.03 -12.85 -10.01
C SER A 70 11.41 -13.44 -8.75
N GLY A 71 10.33 -14.22 -8.92
CA GLY A 71 9.60 -14.82 -7.82
C GLY A 71 8.73 -13.83 -7.01
N SER A 72 8.59 -12.58 -7.43
CA SER A 72 7.64 -11.62 -6.85
C SER A 72 6.22 -12.18 -6.87
N ARG A 73 5.46 -11.87 -5.84
CA ARG A 73 4.08 -12.34 -5.66
C ARG A 73 3.17 -11.15 -5.39
N LEU A 74 2.07 -11.06 -6.12
CA LEU A 74 1.09 -9.99 -5.92
C LEU A 74 -0.11 -10.49 -5.11
N VAL A 75 -0.53 -9.68 -4.14
CA VAL A 75 -1.74 -9.90 -3.36
C VAL A 75 -2.64 -8.70 -3.51
N VAL A 76 -3.74 -8.83 -4.23
CA VAL A 76 -4.73 -7.77 -4.39
C VAL A 76 -5.76 -7.87 -3.27
N SER A 77 -5.64 -6.98 -2.27
CA SER A 77 -6.58 -6.88 -1.14
C SER A 77 -7.81 -6.08 -1.57
N ARG A 78 -8.98 -6.72 -1.67
CA ARG A 78 -10.24 -6.11 -2.11
C ARG A 78 -11.35 -6.41 -1.12
N LEU A 79 -12.21 -5.42 -0.84
CA LEU A 79 -13.40 -5.59 0.00
C LEU A 79 -14.54 -6.32 -0.72
N SER A 80 -14.67 -6.10 -2.03
CA SER A 80 -15.72 -6.69 -2.87
C SER A 80 -15.31 -6.63 -4.34
N GLY A 81 -16.04 -7.28 -5.20
CA GLY A 81 -15.91 -7.23 -6.65
C GLY A 81 -16.12 -8.59 -7.30
N ALA A 82 -16.38 -8.58 -8.61
CA ALA A 82 -16.45 -9.78 -9.42
C ALA A 82 -15.16 -10.60 -9.32
N ASP A 83 -15.26 -11.88 -9.59
CA ASP A 83 -14.09 -12.75 -9.69
C ASP A 83 -13.09 -12.14 -10.67
N LEU A 84 -11.92 -11.80 -10.15
CA LEU A 84 -10.84 -11.26 -10.94
C LEU A 84 -9.95 -12.40 -11.41
N THR A 85 -9.85 -12.57 -12.72
CA THR A 85 -8.86 -13.49 -13.27
C THR A 85 -7.47 -12.93 -13.00
N VAL A 86 -6.68 -13.67 -12.23
CA VAL A 86 -5.32 -13.29 -11.87
C VAL A 86 -4.32 -14.32 -12.40
N PRO A 87 -3.10 -13.89 -12.74
CA PRO A 87 -2.04 -14.82 -13.15
C PRO A 87 -1.58 -15.71 -11.99
N PRO A 88 -0.85 -16.83 -12.26
CA PRO A 88 -0.46 -17.79 -11.22
C PRO A 88 0.39 -17.22 -10.07
N TRP A 89 1.08 -16.11 -10.31
CA TRP A 89 1.90 -15.41 -9.31
C TRP A 89 1.13 -14.35 -8.51
N ALA A 90 -0.20 -14.26 -8.73
CA ALA A 90 -1.05 -13.32 -8.02
C ALA A 90 -2.24 -14.02 -7.36
N VAL A 91 -2.80 -13.39 -6.33
CA VAL A 91 -4.08 -13.73 -5.70
C VAL A 91 -4.87 -12.45 -5.46
N ALA A 92 -6.18 -12.52 -5.59
CA ALA A 92 -7.09 -11.41 -5.28
C ALA A 92 -8.23 -11.87 -4.38
N GLY A 93 -8.63 -11.03 -3.43
CA GLY A 93 -9.77 -11.31 -2.58
C GLY A 93 -9.85 -10.47 -1.32
N LEU A 94 -10.84 -10.81 -0.49
CA LEU A 94 -11.00 -10.28 0.84
C LEU A 94 -10.16 -11.11 1.82
N GLY A 95 -9.30 -10.43 2.56
CA GLY A 95 -8.49 -11.02 3.62
C GLY A 95 -8.09 -9.98 4.66
N SER A 96 -7.68 -10.46 5.83
CA SER A 96 -7.11 -9.61 6.89
C SER A 96 -5.88 -8.86 6.35
N GLN A 97 -5.98 -7.55 6.33
CA GLN A 97 -4.87 -6.69 5.89
C GLN A 97 -3.73 -6.74 6.90
N ALA A 98 -4.04 -6.84 8.20
CA ALA A 98 -3.03 -6.94 9.24
C ALA A 98 -2.13 -8.17 9.01
N GLU A 99 -2.72 -9.34 8.76
CA GLU A 99 -1.96 -10.57 8.47
C GLU A 99 -1.15 -10.46 7.17
N LEU A 100 -1.72 -9.88 6.12
CA LEU A 100 -1.01 -9.67 4.86
C LEU A 100 0.21 -8.77 5.04
N LEU A 101 0.07 -7.70 5.82
CA LEU A 101 1.13 -6.73 6.04
C LEU A 101 2.32 -7.29 6.82
N THR A 102 2.12 -8.30 7.68
CA THR A 102 3.25 -8.98 8.36
C THR A 102 4.22 -9.66 7.38
N ARG A 103 3.74 -9.96 6.17
CA ARG A 103 4.47 -10.68 5.14
C ARG A 103 4.80 -9.81 3.91
N ALA A 104 4.34 -8.56 3.91
CA ALA A 104 4.53 -7.66 2.78
C ALA A 104 5.93 -7.05 2.73
N ASP A 105 6.47 -6.98 1.54
CA ASP A 105 7.70 -6.24 1.25
C ASP A 105 7.42 -4.84 0.75
N LEU A 106 6.27 -4.64 0.13
CA LEU A 106 5.80 -3.38 -0.43
C LEU A 106 4.28 -3.34 -0.44
N VAL A 107 3.72 -2.15 -0.21
CA VAL A 107 2.30 -1.87 -0.42
C VAL A 107 2.14 -0.84 -1.53
N ILE A 108 1.24 -1.12 -2.47
CA ILE A 108 0.77 -0.18 -3.48
C ILE A 108 -0.66 0.21 -3.11
N CYS A 109 -0.91 1.49 -2.83
CA CYS A 109 -2.24 1.92 -2.39
C CYS A 109 -2.60 3.33 -2.87
N GLY A 110 -3.88 3.69 -2.73
CA GLY A 110 -4.38 5.02 -3.09
C GLY A 110 -4.04 6.14 -2.09
N GLY A 111 -3.31 5.85 -1.01
CA GLY A 111 -2.98 6.87 -0.01
C GLY A 111 -4.11 7.19 0.99
N GLY A 112 -5.14 6.35 1.09
CA GLY A 112 -6.18 6.50 2.11
C GLY A 112 -5.62 6.28 3.52
N HIS A 113 -6.06 7.09 4.49
CA HIS A 113 -5.53 7.13 5.86
C HIS A 113 -5.44 5.76 6.52
N GLY A 114 -6.51 4.95 6.47
CA GLY A 114 -6.53 3.64 7.13
C GLY A 114 -5.47 2.67 6.60
N MET A 115 -5.32 2.58 5.27
CA MET A 115 -4.34 1.68 4.66
C MET A 115 -2.90 2.17 4.90
N VAL A 116 -2.66 3.46 4.78
CA VAL A 116 -1.34 4.05 5.07
C VAL A 116 -0.95 3.84 6.53
N ALA A 117 -1.87 4.07 7.47
CA ALA A 117 -1.64 3.85 8.88
C ALA A 117 -1.28 2.39 9.21
N LYS A 118 -2.05 1.43 8.72
CA LYS A 118 -1.77 -0.01 8.87
C LYS A 118 -0.39 -0.37 8.30
N THR A 119 -0.06 0.18 7.14
CA THR A 119 1.21 -0.09 6.46
C THR A 119 2.42 0.44 7.24
N LEU A 120 2.32 1.66 7.78
CA LEU A 120 3.37 2.23 8.63
C LEU A 120 3.52 1.46 9.95
N LEU A 121 2.42 1.07 10.61
CA LEU A 121 2.47 0.24 11.82
C LEU A 121 3.15 -1.12 11.58
N ALA A 122 3.00 -1.66 10.40
CA ALA A 122 3.70 -2.89 9.99
C ALA A 122 5.16 -2.64 9.55
N GLY A 123 5.60 -1.39 9.47
CA GLY A 123 6.95 -1.02 9.00
C GLY A 123 7.21 -1.36 7.54
N VAL A 124 6.16 -1.33 6.71
CA VAL A 124 6.23 -1.66 5.28
C VAL A 124 6.30 -0.39 4.43
N PRO A 125 7.23 -0.30 3.47
CA PRO A 125 7.31 0.83 2.56
C PRO A 125 6.19 0.80 1.51
N MET A 126 5.97 1.94 0.84
CA MET A 126 4.81 2.13 -0.03
C MET A 126 5.15 2.73 -1.39
N VAL A 127 4.33 2.39 -2.39
CA VAL A 127 4.07 3.22 -3.57
C VAL A 127 2.65 3.77 -3.42
N VAL A 128 2.48 5.09 -3.42
CA VAL A 128 1.18 5.73 -3.25
C VAL A 128 0.71 6.36 -4.56
N VAL A 129 -0.55 6.11 -4.90
CA VAL A 129 -1.19 6.53 -6.17
C VAL A 129 -2.46 7.29 -5.83
N PRO A 130 -2.35 8.54 -5.34
CA PRO A 130 -3.49 9.27 -4.85
C PRO A 130 -4.46 9.67 -5.96
N GLY A 131 -5.73 9.47 -5.71
CA GLY A 131 -6.82 9.97 -6.54
C GLY A 131 -7.20 11.39 -6.15
N GLY A 132 -8.08 11.54 -5.17
CA GLY A 132 -8.60 12.82 -4.72
C GLY A 132 -8.80 12.89 -3.21
N GLY A 133 -9.34 14.03 -2.75
CA GLY A 133 -9.59 14.27 -1.34
C GLY A 133 -8.32 14.37 -0.50
N ASP A 134 -8.34 13.79 0.68
CA ASP A 134 -7.24 13.75 1.65
C ASP A 134 -6.06 12.86 1.23
N GLN A 135 -6.27 11.96 0.28
CA GLN A 135 -5.25 11.02 -0.18
C GLN A 135 -3.98 11.72 -0.65
N TRP A 136 -4.13 12.89 -1.26
CA TRP A 136 -3.01 13.68 -1.75
C TRP A 136 -2.12 14.19 -0.61
N GLU A 137 -2.73 14.73 0.43
CA GLU A 137 -1.98 15.23 1.59
C GLU A 137 -1.31 14.08 2.35
N ILE A 138 -2.01 12.98 2.56
CA ILE A 138 -1.46 11.78 3.22
C ILE A 138 -0.28 11.22 2.42
N ALA A 139 -0.41 11.11 1.10
CA ALA A 139 0.66 10.66 0.22
C ALA A 139 1.90 11.56 0.33
N ASN A 140 1.73 12.89 0.30
CA ASN A 140 2.85 13.81 0.47
C ASN A 140 3.54 13.68 1.83
N ARG A 141 2.81 13.39 2.90
CA ARG A 141 3.37 13.20 4.24
C ARG A 141 4.29 11.98 4.29
N VAL A 142 3.86 10.84 3.79
CA VAL A 142 4.68 9.61 3.80
C VAL A 142 5.87 9.69 2.84
N VAL A 143 5.75 10.46 1.75
CA VAL A 143 6.89 10.76 0.87
C VAL A 143 7.92 11.65 1.58
N ARG A 144 7.48 12.71 2.26
CA ARG A 144 8.39 13.57 3.05
C ARG A 144 9.07 12.82 4.19
N GLN A 145 8.39 11.85 4.79
CA GLN A 145 8.97 10.96 5.80
C GLN A 145 9.99 9.98 5.20
N GLY A 146 9.96 9.74 3.88
CA GLY A 146 10.86 8.84 3.17
C GLY A 146 10.42 7.38 3.11
N SER A 147 9.18 7.06 3.54
CA SER A 147 8.63 5.70 3.53
C SER A 147 7.89 5.34 2.23
N ALA A 148 7.71 6.28 1.32
CA ALA A 148 6.95 6.07 0.10
C ALA A 148 7.51 6.79 -1.13
N VAL A 149 7.16 6.25 -2.30
CA VAL A 149 7.22 6.93 -3.59
C VAL A 149 5.81 7.25 -4.04
N LEU A 150 5.57 8.48 -4.52
CA LEU A 150 4.29 8.90 -5.08
C LEU A 150 4.37 8.90 -6.59
N ILE A 151 3.39 8.30 -7.25
CA ILE A 151 3.26 8.34 -8.70
C ILE A 151 1.94 8.98 -9.12
N ARG A 152 2.00 9.86 -10.12
CA ARG A 152 0.87 10.47 -10.80
C ARG A 152 1.33 11.12 -12.12
N PRO A 153 0.70 10.83 -13.26
CA PRO A 153 -0.42 9.90 -13.43
C PRO A 153 -0.03 8.44 -13.20
N LEU A 154 -1.02 7.56 -12.98
CA LEU A 154 -0.81 6.13 -12.95
C LEU A 154 -0.54 5.64 -14.37
N THR A 155 0.67 5.18 -14.62
CA THR A 155 1.07 4.49 -15.86
C THR A 155 1.83 3.22 -15.51
N ALA A 156 1.89 2.25 -16.43
CA ALA A 156 2.63 1.01 -16.26
C ALA A 156 4.11 1.29 -15.93
N ASP A 157 4.77 2.12 -16.73
CA ASP A 157 6.19 2.44 -16.57
C ASP A 157 6.49 3.13 -15.24
N ALA A 158 5.66 4.11 -14.84
CA ALA A 158 5.82 4.79 -13.57
C ALA A 158 5.63 3.84 -12.38
N LEU A 159 4.66 2.92 -12.48
CA LEU A 159 4.44 1.92 -11.43
C LEU A 159 5.60 0.95 -11.32
N VAL A 160 6.08 0.41 -12.43
CA VAL A 160 7.23 -0.50 -12.46
C VAL A 160 8.48 0.18 -11.90
N ALA A 161 8.77 1.40 -12.33
CA ALA A 161 9.92 2.17 -11.85
C ALA A 161 9.86 2.39 -10.33
N ALA A 162 8.70 2.84 -9.81
CA ALA A 162 8.52 3.09 -8.38
C ALA A 162 8.61 1.81 -7.53
N VAL A 163 8.03 0.70 -8.00
CA VAL A 163 8.12 -0.60 -7.32
C VAL A 163 9.57 -1.06 -7.21
N ASN A 164 10.33 -1.00 -8.30
CA ASN A 164 11.73 -1.39 -8.31
C ASN A 164 12.59 -0.45 -7.44
N GLU A 165 12.34 0.86 -7.44
CA GLU A 165 13.03 1.81 -6.58
C GLU A 165 12.84 1.46 -5.11
N VAL A 166 11.59 1.21 -4.69
CA VAL A 166 11.29 0.92 -3.29
C VAL A 166 11.85 -0.45 -2.88
N LEU A 167 11.72 -1.48 -3.71
CA LEU A 167 12.21 -2.82 -3.39
C LEU A 167 13.73 -2.92 -3.35
N SER A 168 14.43 -2.13 -4.16
CA SER A 168 15.91 -2.15 -4.24
C SER A 168 16.59 -1.31 -3.15
N SER A 169 15.86 -0.43 -2.46
CA SER A 169 16.44 0.51 -1.50
C SER A 169 15.96 0.30 -0.06
N PRO A 170 16.82 -0.19 0.85
CA PRO A 170 16.47 -0.42 2.25
C PRO A 170 15.98 0.83 2.99
N ARG A 171 16.38 2.02 2.53
CA ARG A 171 16.03 3.31 3.17
C ARG A 171 14.52 3.49 3.37
N PHE A 172 13.70 3.02 2.41
CA PHE A 172 12.24 3.15 2.49
C PHE A 172 11.65 2.32 3.65
N ARG A 173 12.14 1.08 3.81
CA ARG A 173 11.72 0.21 4.92
C ARG A 173 12.22 0.74 6.27
N GLU A 174 13.43 1.26 6.33
CA GLU A 174 13.95 1.90 7.53
C GLU A 174 13.12 3.12 7.92
N ALA A 175 12.74 3.96 6.94
CA ALA A 175 11.86 5.09 7.19
C ALA A 175 10.46 4.66 7.64
N ALA A 176 9.87 3.63 7.01
CA ALA A 176 8.56 3.09 7.39
C ALA A 176 8.54 2.57 8.85
N ARG A 177 9.64 1.96 9.32
CA ARG A 177 9.77 1.48 10.70
C ARG A 177 9.93 2.58 11.75
N ARG A 178 10.29 3.79 11.34
CA ARG A 178 10.41 4.97 12.22
C ARG A 178 9.13 5.80 12.31
N GLY A 179 8.16 5.57 11.41
CA GLY A 179 6.87 6.27 11.35
C GLY A 179 5.84 5.70 12.25
#